data_169ff48e4b92676c5b33ee4a0973923a
#
_entry.id   169ff48e4b92676c5b33ee4a0973923a
#
_cell.length_a   1.000
_cell.length_b   1.000
_cell.length_c   1.000
_cell.angle_alpha   90.00
_cell.angle_beta   90.00
_cell.angle_gamma   90.00
#
_symmetry.space_group_name_H-M   'P 1'
#
loop_
_entity.id
_entity.type
_entity.pdbx_description
1 polymer ?
#
loop_
_entity_poly.entity_id
_entity_poly.type
_entity_poly.pdbx_seq_one_letter_code
_entity_poly.pdbx_strand_id
1 'polypeptide(L)'
;MSPLRAQVSTVCNFATQWPARAAGLPLPTDVDGDQDLPALFSDIAKAKAWLKDLTPDQFAGRDPEPATVSIGQEMTLPVGQWIPGFAMPNFYFHLSIAYAILRARGVQIGKRDFFAGGL
;
A
#
# COMPACT_ATOMS: atom_id res chain seq x y z
N MET A 1 5.80 -16.55 -7.45
CA MET A 1 5.90 -15.16 -6.96
C MET A 1 5.45 -14.21 -8.06
N SER A 2 4.68 -13.19 -7.70
CA SER A 2 4.16 -12.23 -8.67
C SER A 2 5.28 -11.36 -9.27
N PRO A 3 5.16 -10.95 -10.54
CA PRO A 3 6.17 -10.10 -11.19
C PRO A 3 6.25 -8.71 -10.55
N LEU A 4 7.34 -7.97 -10.88
CA LEU A 4 7.59 -6.65 -10.31
C LEU A 4 6.37 -5.71 -10.40
N ARG A 5 5.75 -5.62 -11.56
CA ARG A 5 4.57 -4.75 -11.76
C ARG A 5 3.41 -5.08 -10.81
N ALA A 6 3.17 -6.38 -10.56
CA ALA A 6 2.15 -6.80 -9.61
C ALA A 6 2.54 -6.48 -8.17
N GLN A 7 3.82 -6.54 -7.82
CA GLN A 7 4.29 -6.11 -6.50
C GLN A 7 4.07 -4.60 -6.30
N VAL A 8 4.40 -3.79 -7.30
CA VAL A 8 4.22 -2.33 -7.25
C VAL A 8 2.75 -1.96 -7.14
N SER A 9 1.87 -2.58 -7.95
CA SER A 9 0.43 -2.32 -7.87
C SER A 9 -0.15 -2.70 -6.52
N THR A 10 0.29 -3.83 -5.95
CA THR A 10 -0.12 -4.25 -4.61
C THR A 10 0.32 -3.25 -3.55
N VAL A 11 1.56 -2.73 -3.63
CA VAL A 11 2.04 -1.66 -2.74
C VAL A 11 1.14 -0.42 -2.83
N CYS A 12 0.80 0.02 -4.05
CA CYS A 12 -0.10 1.16 -4.25
C CYS A 12 -1.50 0.90 -3.64
N ASN A 13 -2.04 -0.29 -3.84
CA ASN A 13 -3.34 -0.66 -3.31
C ASN A 13 -3.35 -0.67 -1.77
N PHE A 14 -2.35 -1.27 -1.14
CA PHE A 14 -2.23 -1.24 0.32
C PHE A 14 -2.03 0.19 0.86
N ALA A 15 -1.23 1.00 0.17
CA ALA A 15 -0.93 2.37 0.58
C ALA A 15 -2.16 3.30 0.56
N THR A 16 -3.15 3.03 -0.28
CA THR A 16 -4.32 3.89 -0.42
C THR A 16 -5.57 3.29 0.21
N GLN A 17 -5.85 2.02 -0.01
CA GLN A 17 -7.09 1.41 0.45
C GLN A 17 -7.15 1.24 1.97
N TRP A 18 -6.03 0.94 2.62
CA TRP A 18 -6.03 0.78 4.07
C TRP A 18 -6.17 2.09 4.83
N PRO A 19 -5.48 3.19 4.48
CA PRO A 19 -5.82 4.49 5.04
C PRO A 19 -7.25 4.92 4.76
N ALA A 20 -7.79 4.62 3.57
CA ALA A 20 -9.20 4.91 3.26
C ALA A 20 -10.15 4.16 4.19
N ARG A 21 -9.92 2.86 4.45
CA ARG A 21 -10.71 2.09 5.43
C ARG A 21 -10.59 2.68 6.83
N ALA A 22 -9.38 3.01 7.26
CA ALA A 22 -9.14 3.58 8.57
C ALA A 22 -9.83 4.93 8.75
N ALA A 23 -9.85 5.76 7.72
CA ALA A 23 -10.50 7.08 7.75
C ALA A 23 -12.01 7.01 7.46
N GLY A 24 -12.56 5.86 7.07
CA GLY A 24 -13.95 5.73 6.68
C GLY A 24 -14.28 6.41 5.35
N LEU A 25 -13.30 6.51 4.46
CA LEU A 25 -13.42 7.11 3.13
C LEU A 25 -13.81 6.05 2.09
N PRO A 26 -14.39 6.44 0.95
CA PRO A 26 -14.57 5.54 -0.18
C PRO A 26 -13.23 4.93 -0.59
N LEU A 27 -13.24 3.61 -0.91
CA LEU A 27 -12.02 2.93 -1.32
C LEU A 27 -11.61 3.39 -2.72
N PRO A 28 -10.33 3.81 -2.90
CA PRO A 28 -9.79 4.04 -4.23
C PRO A 28 -9.88 2.78 -5.10
N THR A 29 -10.00 2.97 -6.41
CA THR A 29 -10.00 1.87 -7.38
C THR A 29 -8.68 1.10 -7.34
N ASP A 30 -8.76 -0.23 -7.46
CA ASP A 30 -7.58 -1.09 -7.54
C ASP A 30 -6.69 -0.71 -8.72
N VAL A 31 -5.39 -0.65 -8.46
CA VAL A 31 -4.37 -0.53 -9.49
C VAL A 31 -4.18 -1.90 -10.13
N ASP A 32 -4.30 -1.96 -11.46
CA ASP A 32 -4.09 -3.18 -12.21
C ASP A 32 -2.62 -3.62 -12.15
N GLY A 33 -2.39 -4.88 -11.79
CA GLY A 33 -1.05 -5.47 -11.72
C GLY A 33 -0.47 -5.89 -13.06
N ASP A 34 -1.19 -5.74 -14.16
CA ASP A 34 -0.78 -6.18 -15.50
C ASP A 34 -0.60 -5.03 -16.50
N GLN A 35 -0.36 -3.83 -16.00
CA GLN A 35 -0.14 -2.65 -16.84
C GLN A 35 1.34 -2.40 -17.10
N ASP A 36 1.63 -1.53 -18.10
CA ASP A 36 2.99 -1.13 -18.45
C ASP A 36 3.62 -0.17 -17.41
N LEU A 37 4.92 0.09 -17.56
CA LEU A 37 5.65 0.98 -16.66
C LEU A 37 5.11 2.42 -16.63
N PRO A 38 4.81 3.09 -17.76
CA PRO A 38 4.25 4.43 -17.72
C PRO A 38 2.94 4.51 -16.92
N ALA A 39 2.07 3.52 -17.06
CA ALA A 39 0.83 3.45 -16.30
C ALA A 39 1.09 3.24 -14.80
N LEU A 40 2.04 2.39 -14.42
CA LEU A 40 2.46 2.21 -13.03
C LEU A 40 3.02 3.50 -12.43
N PHE A 41 3.87 4.23 -13.14
CA PHE A 41 4.37 5.52 -12.67
C PHE A 41 3.26 6.53 -12.46
N SER A 42 2.27 6.55 -13.35
CA SER A 42 1.08 7.40 -13.19
C SER A 42 0.30 7.03 -11.93
N ASP A 43 0.10 5.73 -11.66
CA ASP A 43 -0.63 5.27 -10.49
C ASP A 43 0.12 5.53 -9.18
N ILE A 44 1.44 5.39 -9.17
CA ILE A 44 2.27 5.80 -8.03
C ILE A 44 2.10 7.28 -7.74
N ALA A 45 2.13 8.13 -8.77
CA ALA A 45 1.94 9.57 -8.62
C ALA A 45 0.55 9.92 -8.08
N LYS A 46 -0.49 9.25 -8.56
CA LYS A 46 -1.87 9.41 -8.06
C LYS A 46 -2.01 8.97 -6.60
N ALA A 47 -1.41 7.83 -6.24
CA ALA A 47 -1.43 7.34 -4.86
C ALA A 47 -0.73 8.32 -3.92
N LYS A 48 0.43 8.85 -4.31
CA LYS A 48 1.16 9.86 -3.52
C LYS A 48 0.36 11.15 -3.36
N ALA A 49 -0.29 11.63 -4.41
CA ALA A 49 -1.12 12.82 -4.36
C ALA A 49 -2.33 12.61 -3.43
N TRP A 50 -2.99 11.47 -3.55
CA TRP A 50 -4.14 11.13 -2.69
C TRP A 50 -3.73 11.07 -1.21
N LEU A 51 -2.59 10.44 -0.89
CA LEU A 51 -2.08 10.34 0.47
C LEU A 51 -1.75 11.73 1.08
N LYS A 52 -1.26 12.66 0.28
CA LYS A 52 -0.94 14.02 0.74
C LYS A 52 -2.16 14.81 1.20
N ASP A 53 -3.34 14.49 0.68
CA ASP A 53 -4.59 15.17 1.02
C ASP A 53 -5.22 14.63 2.32
N LEU A 54 -4.71 13.54 2.87
CA LEU A 54 -5.18 13.01 4.15
C LEU A 54 -4.73 13.90 5.32
N THR A 55 -5.63 14.06 6.28
CA THR A 55 -5.35 14.82 7.50
C THR A 55 -5.53 13.94 8.74
N PRO A 56 -4.81 14.23 9.85
CA PRO A 56 -4.96 13.46 11.10
C PRO A 56 -6.39 13.40 11.62
N ASP A 57 -7.17 14.44 11.44
CA ASP A 57 -8.55 14.51 11.91
C ASP A 57 -9.45 13.43 11.30
N GLN A 58 -9.15 12.98 10.08
CA GLN A 58 -9.89 11.91 9.42
C GLN A 58 -9.76 10.56 10.11
N PHE A 59 -8.71 10.38 10.90
CA PHE A 59 -8.42 9.12 11.62
C PHE A 59 -8.79 9.19 13.11
N ALA A 60 -9.05 10.37 13.65
CA ALA A 60 -9.25 10.55 15.07
C ALA A 60 -10.43 9.71 15.59
N GLY A 61 -10.19 8.93 16.64
CA GLY A 61 -11.20 8.10 17.30
C GLY A 61 -11.67 6.89 16.49
N ARG A 62 -11.03 6.56 15.37
CA ARG A 62 -11.50 5.49 14.48
C ARG A 62 -10.91 4.11 14.77
N ASP A 63 -9.94 3.99 15.64
CA ASP A 63 -9.32 2.71 15.98
C ASP A 63 -10.31 1.57 16.29
N PRO A 64 -11.42 1.80 17.04
CA PRO A 64 -12.40 0.75 17.33
C PRO A 64 -13.34 0.42 16.17
N GLU A 65 -13.38 1.23 15.11
CA GLU A 65 -14.32 1.03 14.00
C GLU A 65 -14.07 -0.32 13.31
N PRO A 66 -15.12 -1.12 13.13
CA PRO A 66 -14.97 -2.43 12.53
C PRO A 66 -14.79 -2.31 11.02
N ALA A 67 -13.91 -3.15 10.48
CA ALA A 67 -13.76 -3.38 9.05
C ALA A 67 -13.80 -4.87 8.76
N THR A 68 -14.59 -5.27 7.77
CA THR A 68 -14.68 -6.65 7.30
C THR A 68 -13.88 -6.80 6.01
N VAL A 69 -12.92 -7.73 6.01
CA VAL A 69 -12.04 -7.98 4.88
C VAL A 69 -11.96 -9.49 4.64
N SER A 70 -11.95 -9.88 3.37
CA SER A 70 -11.75 -11.28 2.97
C SER A 70 -10.25 -11.54 2.76
N ILE A 71 -9.69 -12.44 3.57
CA ILE A 71 -8.30 -12.91 3.49
C ILE A 71 -8.25 -14.43 3.45
N GLY A 72 -8.99 -15.02 2.51
CA GLY A 72 -9.26 -16.46 2.45
C GLY A 72 -10.55 -16.85 3.17
N GLN A 73 -10.91 -16.09 4.17
CA GLN A 73 -12.22 -16.09 4.86
C GLN A 73 -12.55 -14.66 5.26
N GLU A 74 -13.83 -14.36 5.45
CA GLU A 74 -14.22 -13.07 5.96
C GLU A 74 -13.82 -12.92 7.44
N MET A 75 -13.15 -11.81 7.74
CA MET A 75 -12.79 -11.44 9.10
C MET A 75 -13.21 -10.01 9.39
N THR A 76 -13.77 -9.79 10.56
CA THR A 76 -14.12 -8.45 11.06
C THR A 76 -13.26 -8.14 12.27
N LEU A 77 -12.44 -7.11 12.15
CA LEU A 77 -11.59 -6.61 13.24
C LEU A 77 -11.67 -5.08 13.28
N PRO A 78 -11.36 -4.46 14.43
CA PRO A 78 -11.17 -3.01 14.47
C PRO A 78 -10.04 -2.55 13.53
N VAL A 79 -10.20 -1.39 12.91
CA VAL A 79 -9.16 -0.86 12.00
C VAL A 79 -7.82 -0.67 12.72
N GLY A 80 -7.84 -0.34 14.02
CA GLY A 80 -6.63 -0.24 14.84
C GLY A 80 -5.86 -1.56 15.00
N GLN A 81 -6.50 -2.71 14.75
CA GLN A 81 -5.83 -4.03 14.68
C GLN A 81 -5.44 -4.40 13.26
N TRP A 82 -6.28 -4.07 12.28
CA TRP A 82 -5.98 -4.35 10.88
C TRP A 82 -4.70 -3.67 10.40
N ILE A 83 -4.50 -2.39 10.76
CA ILE A 83 -3.38 -1.59 10.26
C ILE A 83 -2.03 -2.21 10.68
N PRO A 84 -1.69 -2.37 11.97
CA PRO A 84 -0.39 -2.93 12.35
C PRO A 84 -0.29 -4.44 12.14
N GLY A 85 -1.40 -5.17 12.22
CA GLY A 85 -1.39 -6.63 12.17
C GLY A 85 -1.42 -7.21 10.76
N PHE A 86 -1.96 -6.50 9.78
CA PHE A 86 -2.13 -7.00 8.42
C PHE A 86 -1.64 -6.02 7.35
N ALA A 87 -2.13 -4.79 7.36
CA ALA A 87 -1.88 -3.84 6.28
C ALA A 87 -0.39 -3.45 6.17
N MET A 88 0.23 -3.04 7.27
CA MET A 88 1.63 -2.64 7.29
C MET A 88 2.58 -3.80 6.97
N PRO A 89 2.45 -4.99 7.58
CA PRO A 89 3.29 -6.13 7.21
C PRO A 89 3.17 -6.50 5.72
N ASN A 90 1.98 -6.50 5.16
CA ASN A 90 1.77 -6.80 3.74
C ASN A 90 2.38 -5.73 2.83
N PHE A 91 2.19 -4.45 3.16
CA PHE A 91 2.81 -3.35 2.42
C PHE A 91 4.33 -3.54 2.32
N TYR A 92 4.99 -3.72 3.46
CA TYR A 92 6.45 -3.88 3.49
C TYR A 92 6.93 -5.19 2.89
N PHE A 93 6.13 -6.26 2.99
CA PHE A 93 6.44 -7.53 2.33
C PHE A 93 6.54 -7.32 0.81
N HIS A 94 5.53 -6.74 0.19
CA HIS A 94 5.52 -6.51 -1.26
C HIS A 94 6.54 -5.45 -1.69
N LEU A 95 6.74 -4.40 -0.91
CA LEU A 95 7.77 -3.39 -1.16
C LEU A 95 9.17 -4.02 -1.13
N SER A 96 9.45 -4.89 -0.16
CA SER A 96 10.73 -5.60 -0.06
C SER A 96 10.97 -6.53 -1.24
N ILE A 97 9.94 -7.21 -1.72
CA ILE A 97 10.05 -8.07 -2.91
C ILE A 97 10.32 -7.22 -4.15
N ALA A 98 9.61 -6.10 -4.35
CA ALA A 98 9.86 -5.19 -5.44
C ALA A 98 11.31 -4.68 -5.43
N TYR A 99 11.80 -4.27 -4.27
CA TYR A 99 13.20 -3.88 -4.07
C TYR A 99 14.17 -5.00 -4.45
N ALA A 100 13.93 -6.21 -3.99
CA ALA A 100 14.78 -7.36 -4.27
C ALA A 100 14.82 -7.71 -5.76
N ILE A 101 13.69 -7.64 -6.46
CA ILE A 101 13.61 -7.87 -7.90
C ILE A 101 14.44 -6.83 -8.65
N LEU A 102 14.30 -5.55 -8.29
CA LEU A 102 15.07 -4.47 -8.91
C LEU A 102 16.58 -4.67 -8.70
N ARG A 103 17.00 -5.03 -7.48
CA ARG A 103 18.41 -5.35 -7.18
C ARG A 103 18.90 -6.51 -8.02
N ALA A 104 18.12 -7.59 -8.09
CA ALA A 104 18.49 -8.78 -8.86
C ALA A 104 18.60 -8.50 -10.37
N ARG A 105 17.92 -7.47 -10.86
CA ARG A 105 17.98 -7.03 -12.27
C ARG A 105 19.06 -5.98 -12.52
N GLY A 106 19.92 -5.68 -11.56
CA GLY A 106 21.05 -4.78 -11.72
C GLY A 106 20.73 -3.30 -11.57
N VAL A 107 19.55 -2.94 -11.07
CA VAL A 107 19.21 -1.54 -10.78
C VAL A 107 20.09 -1.04 -9.63
N GLN A 108 20.74 0.12 -9.85
CA GLN A 108 21.67 0.72 -8.89
C GLN A 108 20.94 1.42 -7.76
N ILE A 109 20.39 0.63 -6.84
CA ILE A 109 19.73 1.09 -5.62
C ILE A 109 20.37 0.41 -4.41
N GLY A 110 20.23 1.03 -3.25
CA GLY A 110 20.76 0.53 -1.99
C GLY A 110 19.74 0.69 -0.85
N LYS A 111 20.18 0.36 0.35
CA LYS A 111 19.33 0.41 1.55
C LYS A 111 18.68 1.79 1.76
N ARG A 112 19.39 2.86 1.43
CA ARG A 112 18.85 4.24 1.57
C ARG A 112 17.65 4.50 0.68
N ASP A 113 17.61 3.89 -0.50
CA ASP A 113 16.48 4.06 -1.44
C ASP A 113 15.21 3.39 -0.94
N PHE A 114 15.35 2.42 -0.02
CA PHE A 114 14.22 1.76 0.63
C PHE A 114 13.56 2.63 1.70
N PHE A 115 14.31 3.52 2.31
CA PHE A 115 13.79 4.39 3.36
C PHE A 115 12.93 5.51 2.77
N ALA A 116 11.91 5.92 3.52
CA ALA A 116 11.02 7.00 3.09
C ALA A 116 11.76 8.31 2.85
N GLY A 117 11.48 8.89 1.73
CA GLY A 117 11.81 10.16 1.16
C GLY A 117 12.77 11.10 1.91
N GLY A 118 14.04 11.05 1.57
CA GLY A 118 14.98 12.09 1.94
C GLY A 118 15.75 11.86 3.24
N LEU A 119 15.83 10.62 3.71
CA LEU A 119 16.75 10.25 4.81
C LEU A 119 18.17 10.06 4.31
#